data_9c6fa1d41b03adfdf7cf27050ef48b7e
#
_entry.id   9c6fa1d41b03adfdf7cf27050ef48b7e
#
_cell.length_a   1.000
_cell.length_b   1.000
_cell.length_c   1.000
_cell.angle_alpha   90.00
_cell.angle_beta   90.00
_cell.angle_gamma   90.00
#
_symmetry.space_group_name_H-M   'P 1'
#
loop_
_entity.id
_entity.type
_entity.pdbx_description
1 polymer ?
#
loop_
_entity_poly.entity_id
_entity_poly.type
_entity_poly.pdbx_seq_one_letter_code
_entity_poly.pdbx_strand_id
1 'polypeptide(L)'
;RQLAVELALREGAKAVILPTVAEVGGRVRFNLEVIEPASGRTVYSESGEGAGASAVLPAMDEAMVGVRERLGESMASIRATSKPLEQATTSDLAALKAYTLGIQASLESRFNDAWDLYEEAVRRDPAFSMAYLRMAFLRYRDNDGDGMDHYLQLALKHRDHLSQREAL
;
A
#
# COMPACT_ATOMS: atom_id res chain seq x y z
N ARG A 1 -11.12 -15.30 -1.08
CA ARG A 1 -11.28 -15.76 0.31
C ARG A 1 -10.74 -17.18 0.49
N GLN A 2 -11.28 -18.18 -0.20
CA GLN A 2 -10.90 -19.59 -0.04
C GLN A 2 -9.40 -19.80 -0.28
N LEU A 3 -8.87 -19.33 -1.40
CA LEU A 3 -7.44 -19.45 -1.72
C LEU A 3 -6.53 -18.79 -0.67
N ALA A 4 -6.94 -17.65 -0.12
CA ALA A 4 -6.16 -16.97 0.93
C ALA A 4 -6.13 -17.79 2.23
N VAL A 5 -7.24 -18.43 2.59
CA VAL A 5 -7.31 -19.33 3.75
C VAL A 5 -6.45 -20.57 3.55
N GLU A 6 -6.51 -21.22 2.38
CA GLU A 6 -5.69 -22.38 2.04
C GLU A 6 -4.19 -22.03 2.09
N LEU A 7 -3.80 -20.90 1.53
CA LEU A 7 -2.41 -20.43 1.58
C LEU A 7 -1.96 -20.17 3.02
N ALA A 8 -2.80 -19.51 3.81
CA ALA A 8 -2.51 -19.21 5.22
C ALA A 8 -2.32 -20.48 6.05
N LEU A 9 -3.13 -21.50 5.83
CA LEU A 9 -2.97 -22.82 6.49
C LEU A 9 -1.64 -23.46 6.12
N ARG A 10 -1.28 -23.46 4.85
CA ARG A 10 -0.01 -24.03 4.37
C ARG A 10 1.21 -23.32 4.95
N GLU A 11 1.16 -22.00 5.05
CA GLU A 11 2.26 -21.16 5.55
C GLU A 11 2.23 -20.98 7.08
N GLY A 12 1.27 -21.59 7.79
CA GLY A 12 1.15 -21.50 9.25
C GLY A 12 0.75 -20.10 9.76
N ALA A 13 0.13 -19.29 8.91
CA ALA A 13 -0.33 -17.95 9.30
C ALA A 13 -1.45 -18.03 10.36
N LYS A 14 -1.41 -17.12 11.33
CA LYS A 14 -2.39 -17.07 12.43
C LYS A 14 -3.70 -16.40 12.07
N ALA A 15 -3.69 -15.52 11.07
CA ALA A 15 -4.86 -14.82 10.57
C ALA A 15 -4.71 -14.49 9.09
N VAL A 16 -5.85 -14.33 8.43
CA VAL A 16 -5.96 -13.73 7.10
C VAL A 16 -6.72 -12.42 7.23
N ILE A 17 -6.20 -11.35 6.65
CA ILE A 17 -6.87 -10.06 6.59
C ILE A 17 -7.34 -9.86 5.14
N LEU A 18 -8.64 -9.73 4.95
CA LEU A 18 -9.26 -9.48 3.64
C LEU A 18 -9.80 -8.06 3.57
N PRO A 19 -9.20 -7.19 2.76
CA PRO A 19 -9.75 -5.87 2.50
C PRO A 19 -10.89 -5.92 1.49
N THR A 20 -11.89 -5.07 1.69
CA THR A 20 -12.93 -4.77 0.71
C THR A 20 -13.21 -3.28 0.66
N VAL A 21 -13.50 -2.76 -0.53
CA VAL A 21 -13.89 -1.37 -0.75
C VAL A 21 -15.25 -1.37 -1.43
N ALA A 22 -16.15 -0.56 -0.94
CA ALA A 22 -17.45 -0.33 -1.57
C ALA A 22 -17.73 1.17 -1.65
N GLU A 23 -18.35 1.60 -2.73
CA GLU A 23 -18.87 2.96 -2.89
C GLU A 23 -20.39 2.89 -3.04
N VAL A 24 -21.11 3.62 -2.19
CA VAL A 24 -22.56 3.71 -2.24
C VAL A 24 -22.98 5.16 -1.99
N GLY A 25 -23.66 5.74 -2.96
CA GLY A 25 -24.18 7.11 -2.86
C GLY A 25 -23.09 8.18 -2.63
N GLY A 26 -21.93 8.02 -3.26
CA GLY A 26 -20.80 8.93 -3.11
C GLY A 26 -20.03 8.80 -1.78
N ARG A 27 -20.35 7.78 -0.99
CA ARG A 27 -19.59 7.41 0.21
C ARG A 27 -18.77 6.16 -0.05
N VAL A 28 -17.51 6.21 0.37
CA VAL A 28 -16.61 5.06 0.34
C VAL A 28 -16.62 4.41 1.71
N ARG A 29 -16.76 3.10 1.74
CA ARG A 29 -16.52 2.25 2.91
C ARG A 29 -15.37 1.30 2.62
N PHE A 30 -14.35 1.35 3.46
CA PHE A 30 -13.28 0.37 3.49
C PHE A 30 -13.50 -0.57 4.67
N ASN A 31 -13.44 -1.88 4.44
CA ASN A 31 -13.63 -2.87 5.48
C ASN A 31 -12.48 -3.88 5.48
N LEU A 32 -12.00 -4.23 6.66
CA LEU A 32 -11.01 -5.27 6.91
C LEU A 32 -11.68 -6.41 7.66
N GLU A 33 -11.76 -7.57 7.04
CA GLU A 33 -12.27 -8.80 7.66
C GLU A 33 -11.08 -9.64 8.12
N VAL A 34 -11.06 -9.99 9.41
CA VAL A 34 -10.03 -10.86 10.00
C VAL A 34 -10.59 -12.26 10.17
N ILE A 35 -9.94 -13.23 9.53
CA ILE A 35 -10.39 -14.62 9.41
C ILE A 35 -9.38 -15.52 10.12
N GLU A 36 -9.89 -16.45 10.93
CA GLU A 36 -9.12 -17.56 11.47
C GLU A 36 -8.97 -18.64 10.38
N PRO A 37 -7.75 -18.96 9.93
CA PRO A 37 -7.58 -19.92 8.84
C PRO A 37 -8.09 -21.32 9.16
N ALA A 38 -7.90 -21.78 10.40
CA ALA A 38 -8.27 -23.14 10.81
C ALA A 38 -9.78 -23.44 10.68
N SER A 39 -10.63 -22.45 10.96
CA SER A 39 -12.09 -22.58 10.85
C SER A 39 -12.68 -21.93 9.61
N GLY A 40 -11.92 -21.09 8.92
CA GLY A 40 -12.38 -20.25 7.81
C GLY A 40 -13.40 -19.18 8.22
N ARG A 41 -13.58 -18.96 9.53
CA ARG A 41 -14.59 -18.04 10.08
C ARG A 41 -13.99 -16.64 10.28
N THR A 42 -14.82 -15.63 10.04
CA THR A 42 -14.52 -14.27 10.44
C THR A 42 -14.55 -14.15 11.96
N VAL A 43 -13.44 -13.71 12.53
CA VAL A 43 -13.31 -13.47 13.98
C VAL A 43 -13.88 -12.10 14.32
N TYR A 44 -13.52 -11.08 13.54
CA TYR A 44 -14.06 -9.73 13.63
C TYR A 44 -13.79 -8.96 12.32
N SER A 45 -14.40 -7.80 12.20
CA SER A 45 -14.14 -6.86 11.11
C SER A 45 -14.10 -5.43 11.63
N GLU A 46 -13.27 -4.62 10.99
CA GLU A 46 -13.16 -3.19 11.25
C GLU A 46 -13.39 -2.43 9.94
N SER A 47 -13.96 -1.24 10.04
CA SER A 47 -14.25 -0.43 8.87
C SER A 47 -13.98 1.04 9.11
N GLY A 48 -13.59 1.73 8.04
CA GLY A 48 -13.57 3.19 7.98
C GLY A 48 -14.45 3.68 6.83
N GLU A 49 -14.96 4.89 6.95
CA GLU A 49 -15.86 5.49 5.98
C GLU A 49 -15.52 6.95 5.70
N GLY A 50 -15.88 7.40 4.50
CA GLY A 50 -15.77 8.81 4.16
C GLY A 50 -16.50 9.20 2.89
N ALA A 51 -16.54 10.48 2.59
CA ALA A 51 -17.21 11.00 1.40
C ALA A 51 -16.23 11.20 0.25
N GLY A 52 -16.57 10.64 -0.91
CA GLY A 52 -15.78 10.79 -2.14
C GLY A 52 -14.46 10.01 -2.16
N ALA A 53 -13.75 10.09 -3.28
CA ALA A 53 -12.52 9.35 -3.51
C ALA A 53 -11.38 9.75 -2.56
N SER A 54 -11.30 11.00 -2.13
CA SER A 54 -10.28 11.47 -1.16
C SER A 54 -10.39 10.82 0.21
N ALA A 55 -11.53 10.24 0.56
CA ALA A 55 -11.73 9.56 1.83
C ALA A 55 -11.22 8.11 1.84
N VAL A 56 -10.76 7.56 0.71
CA VAL A 56 -10.30 6.16 0.63
C VAL A 56 -9.14 5.90 1.59
N LEU A 57 -8.07 6.70 1.52
CA LEU A 57 -6.89 6.50 2.36
C LEU A 57 -7.18 6.74 3.85
N PRO A 58 -7.87 7.82 4.26
CA PRO A 58 -8.32 7.98 5.65
C PRO A 58 -9.19 6.83 6.16
N ALA A 59 -10.11 6.31 5.35
CA ALA A 59 -10.95 5.16 5.72
C ALA A 59 -10.11 3.87 5.92
N MET A 60 -9.07 3.69 5.12
CA MET A 60 -8.11 2.59 5.31
C MET A 60 -7.35 2.74 6.63
N ASP A 61 -6.85 3.94 6.94
CA ASP A 61 -6.15 4.22 8.20
C ASP A 61 -7.04 3.94 9.41
N GLU A 62 -8.30 4.39 9.39
CA GLU A 62 -9.27 4.13 10.45
C GLU A 62 -9.48 2.64 10.69
N ALA A 63 -9.74 1.86 9.64
CA ALA A 63 -9.91 0.42 9.73
C ALA A 63 -8.65 -0.29 10.23
N MET A 64 -7.47 0.14 9.81
CA MET A 64 -6.19 -0.41 10.27
C MET A 64 -5.93 -0.15 11.75
N VAL A 65 -6.27 1.03 12.26
CA VAL A 65 -6.19 1.36 13.69
C VAL A 65 -7.08 0.40 14.48
N GLY A 66 -8.32 0.18 14.08
CA GLY A 66 -9.23 -0.75 14.73
C GLY A 66 -8.71 -2.19 14.78
N VAL A 67 -8.13 -2.68 13.67
CA VAL A 67 -7.52 -4.02 13.64
C VAL A 67 -6.34 -4.11 14.61
N ARG A 68 -5.45 -3.12 14.66
CA ARG A 68 -4.28 -3.11 15.54
C ARG A 68 -4.67 -3.11 17.01
N GLU A 69 -5.68 -2.32 17.40
CA GLU A 69 -6.24 -2.34 18.75
C GLU A 69 -6.78 -3.72 19.13
N ARG A 70 -7.55 -4.35 18.24
CA ARG A 70 -8.09 -5.69 18.47
C ARG A 70 -7.03 -6.77 18.58
N LEU A 71 -5.90 -6.58 17.91
CA LEU A 71 -4.73 -7.47 18.05
C LEU A 71 -3.93 -7.20 19.34
N GLY A 72 -4.36 -6.27 20.17
CA GLY A 72 -3.79 -5.99 21.49
C GLY A 72 -2.68 -4.94 21.50
N GLU A 73 -2.50 -4.19 20.40
CA GLU A 73 -1.57 -3.06 20.39
C GLU A 73 -2.15 -1.88 21.18
N SER A 74 -1.32 -1.25 22.01
CA SER A 74 -1.77 -0.09 22.78
C SER A 74 -1.98 1.14 21.88
N MET A 75 -2.98 1.98 22.21
CA MET A 75 -3.20 3.24 21.47
C MET A 75 -1.99 4.17 21.52
N ALA A 76 -1.19 4.13 22.58
CA ALA A 76 0.06 4.89 22.66
C ALA A 76 1.07 4.42 21.59
N SER A 77 1.24 3.10 21.44
CA SER A 77 2.08 2.51 20.39
C SER A 77 1.55 2.85 18.99
N ILE A 78 0.25 2.67 18.76
CA ILE A 78 -0.38 2.98 17.47
C ILE A 78 -0.11 4.44 17.08
N ARG A 79 -0.35 5.40 17.97
CA ARG A 79 -0.10 6.82 17.71
C ARG A 79 1.37 7.14 17.46
N ALA A 80 2.29 6.46 18.16
CA ALA A 80 3.72 6.68 18.01
C ALA A 80 4.29 6.11 16.69
N THR A 81 3.69 5.04 16.16
CA THR A 81 4.21 4.29 15.01
C THR A 81 3.37 4.44 13.72
N SER A 82 2.14 4.93 13.83
CA SER A 82 1.29 5.16 12.65
C SER A 82 1.65 6.47 11.97
N LYS A 83 1.86 6.36 10.68
CA LYS A 83 1.92 7.50 9.77
C LYS A 83 0.71 7.41 8.85
N PRO A 84 -0.08 8.47 8.68
CA PRO A 84 -1.21 8.46 7.74
C PRO A 84 -0.78 8.01 6.35
N LEU A 85 -1.56 7.18 5.69
CA LEU A 85 -1.23 6.64 4.36
C LEU A 85 -0.95 7.75 3.34
N GLU A 86 -1.68 8.86 3.42
CA GLU A 86 -1.44 10.04 2.58
C GLU A 86 -0.04 10.64 2.74
N GLN A 87 0.58 10.46 3.92
CA GLN A 87 1.94 10.92 4.22
C GLN A 87 2.99 9.83 3.99
N ALA A 88 2.60 8.56 4.06
CA ALA A 88 3.48 7.41 3.90
C ALA A 88 3.59 6.92 2.46
N THR A 89 2.77 7.45 1.55
CA THR A 89 2.78 7.08 0.13
C THR A 89 2.46 8.31 -0.74
N THR A 90 1.26 8.44 -1.22
CA THR A 90 0.76 9.60 -1.99
C THR A 90 -0.71 9.84 -1.67
N SER A 91 -1.12 11.09 -1.63
CA SER A 91 -2.54 11.48 -1.53
C SER A 91 -3.27 11.44 -2.87
N ASP A 92 -2.54 11.37 -3.99
CA ASP A 92 -3.14 11.24 -5.34
C ASP A 92 -3.43 9.76 -5.65
N LEU A 93 -4.71 9.39 -5.58
CA LEU A 93 -5.17 8.03 -5.88
C LEU A 93 -4.87 7.58 -7.32
N ALA A 94 -4.77 8.52 -8.27
CA ALA A 94 -4.40 8.17 -9.64
C ALA A 94 -2.90 7.89 -9.75
N ALA A 95 -2.04 8.61 -8.99
CA ALA A 95 -0.63 8.28 -8.85
C ALA A 95 -0.45 6.90 -8.21
N LEU A 96 -1.20 6.62 -7.12
CA LEU A 96 -1.16 5.31 -6.45
C LEU A 96 -1.62 4.18 -7.37
N LYS A 97 -2.67 4.40 -8.18
CA LYS A 97 -3.16 3.43 -9.17
C LYS A 97 -2.09 3.15 -10.23
N ALA A 98 -1.49 4.19 -10.80
CA ALA A 98 -0.42 4.05 -11.79
C ALA A 98 0.76 3.25 -11.21
N TYR A 99 1.21 3.59 -10.00
CA TYR A 99 2.26 2.87 -9.29
C TYR A 99 1.93 1.39 -9.10
N THR A 100 0.71 1.07 -8.64
CA THR A 100 0.28 -0.32 -8.41
C THR A 100 0.23 -1.13 -9.71
N LEU A 101 -0.28 -0.54 -10.80
CA LEU A 101 -0.25 -1.17 -12.13
C LEU A 101 1.18 -1.36 -12.64
N GLY A 102 2.09 -0.43 -12.34
CA GLY A 102 3.51 -0.55 -12.64
C GLY A 102 4.16 -1.71 -11.92
N ILE A 103 3.82 -1.94 -10.63
CA ILE A 103 4.28 -3.14 -9.89
C ILE A 103 3.77 -4.41 -10.60
N GLN A 104 2.49 -4.46 -10.95
CA GLN A 104 1.92 -5.62 -11.64
C GLN A 104 2.63 -5.88 -12.97
N ALA A 105 2.83 -4.85 -13.79
CA ALA A 105 3.56 -4.97 -15.05
C ALA A 105 5.01 -5.48 -14.84
N SER A 106 5.70 -5.00 -13.79
CA SER A 106 7.03 -5.48 -13.44
C SER A 106 7.05 -6.96 -13.06
N LEU A 107 6.06 -7.42 -12.28
CA LEU A 107 5.93 -8.84 -11.92
C LEU A 107 5.65 -9.74 -13.13
N GLU A 108 4.98 -9.21 -14.14
CA GLU A 108 4.72 -9.87 -15.42
C GLU A 108 5.89 -9.70 -16.41
N SER A 109 7.02 -9.13 -15.98
CA SER A 109 8.20 -8.84 -16.82
C SER A 109 7.95 -7.85 -17.97
N ARG A 110 6.85 -7.08 -17.92
CA ARG A 110 6.52 -6.01 -18.86
C ARG A 110 7.17 -4.69 -18.41
N PHE A 111 8.50 -4.64 -18.50
CA PHE A 111 9.28 -3.57 -17.87
C PHE A 111 9.12 -2.20 -18.54
N ASN A 112 8.86 -2.15 -19.84
CA ASN A 112 8.57 -0.88 -20.54
C ASN A 112 7.22 -0.31 -20.06
N ASP A 113 6.20 -1.15 -19.97
CA ASP A 113 4.89 -0.74 -19.45
C ASP A 113 5.00 -0.29 -17.97
N ALA A 114 5.83 -1.00 -17.19
CA ALA A 114 6.08 -0.62 -15.80
C ALA A 114 6.76 0.74 -15.70
N TRP A 115 7.71 1.02 -16.58
CA TRP A 115 8.38 2.31 -16.65
C TRP A 115 7.40 3.45 -16.90
N ASP A 116 6.59 3.35 -17.96
CA ASP A 116 5.60 4.36 -18.34
C ASP A 116 4.59 4.62 -17.19
N LEU A 117 4.20 3.57 -16.47
CA LEU A 117 3.30 3.66 -15.33
C LEU A 117 3.95 4.33 -14.11
N TYR A 118 5.22 4.06 -13.81
CA TYR A 118 5.94 4.77 -12.75
C TYR A 118 6.20 6.23 -13.13
N GLU A 119 6.50 6.51 -14.40
CA GLU A 119 6.63 7.87 -14.90
C GLU A 119 5.32 8.66 -14.77
N GLU A 120 4.17 8.03 -15.07
CA GLU A 120 2.85 8.62 -14.82
C GLU A 120 2.63 8.89 -13.33
N ALA A 121 3.04 7.96 -12.45
CA ALA A 121 2.91 8.13 -11.00
C ALA A 121 3.70 9.34 -10.50
N VAL A 122 4.97 9.50 -10.88
CA VAL A 122 5.81 10.64 -10.44
C VAL A 122 5.43 11.95 -11.13
N ARG A 123 4.85 11.90 -12.31
CA ARG A 123 4.31 13.09 -12.99
C ARG A 123 3.09 13.66 -12.24
N ARG A 124 2.27 12.80 -11.66
CA ARG A 124 1.11 13.19 -10.84
C ARG A 124 1.51 13.64 -9.46
N ASP A 125 2.40 12.91 -8.82
CA ASP A 125 2.96 13.25 -7.52
C ASP A 125 4.50 13.21 -7.56
N PRO A 126 5.15 14.36 -7.78
CA PRO A 126 6.61 14.45 -7.78
C PRO A 126 7.29 14.13 -6.45
N ALA A 127 6.52 13.98 -5.36
CA ALA A 127 7.03 13.57 -4.06
C ALA A 127 6.88 12.06 -3.79
N PHE A 128 6.37 11.30 -4.75
CA PHE A 128 6.13 9.86 -4.58
C PHE A 128 7.43 9.05 -4.60
N SER A 129 8.12 9.01 -3.47
CA SER A 129 9.44 8.40 -3.28
C SER A 129 9.52 6.95 -3.76
N MET A 130 8.50 6.12 -3.44
CA MET A 130 8.48 4.70 -3.82
C MET A 130 8.43 4.48 -5.32
N ALA A 131 7.82 5.38 -6.09
CA ALA A 131 7.83 5.28 -7.55
C ALA A 131 9.23 5.52 -8.12
N TYR A 132 9.97 6.50 -7.60
CA TYR A 132 11.38 6.71 -7.96
C TYR A 132 12.27 5.51 -7.62
N LEU A 133 12.04 4.88 -6.47
CA LEU A 133 12.76 3.64 -6.10
C LEU A 133 12.53 2.51 -7.11
N ARG A 134 11.30 2.37 -7.62
CA ARG A 134 11.00 1.39 -8.68
C ARG A 134 11.68 1.74 -10.01
N MET A 135 11.73 3.01 -10.36
CA MET A 135 12.45 3.49 -11.55
C MET A 135 13.96 3.23 -11.42
N ALA A 136 14.56 3.49 -10.26
CA ALA A 136 15.96 3.16 -9.99
C ALA A 136 16.23 1.66 -10.17
N PHE A 137 15.35 0.80 -9.66
CA PHE A 137 15.46 -0.66 -9.83
C PHE A 137 15.43 -1.07 -11.32
N LEU A 138 14.55 -0.47 -12.13
CA LEU A 138 14.52 -0.75 -13.57
C LEU A 138 15.80 -0.31 -14.28
N ARG A 139 16.39 0.85 -13.91
CA ARG A 139 17.69 1.29 -14.43
C ARG A 139 18.84 0.37 -14.04
N TYR A 140 18.86 -0.08 -12.77
CA TYR A 140 19.82 -1.10 -12.33
C TYR A 140 19.74 -2.37 -13.16
N ARG A 141 18.53 -2.88 -13.39
CA ARG A 141 18.29 -4.06 -14.24
C ARG A 141 18.81 -3.88 -15.67
N ASP A 142 18.66 -2.68 -16.22
CA ASP A 142 19.12 -2.33 -17.58
C ASP A 142 20.62 -2.00 -17.62
N ASN A 143 21.36 -2.19 -16.51
CA ASN A 143 22.77 -1.90 -16.33
C ASN A 143 23.12 -0.41 -16.56
N ASP A 144 22.15 0.49 -16.26
CA ASP A 144 22.29 1.93 -16.31
C ASP A 144 22.55 2.48 -14.89
N GLY A 145 23.82 2.49 -14.48
CA GLY A 145 24.25 2.94 -13.15
C GLY A 145 23.95 4.41 -12.89
N ASP A 146 24.19 5.28 -13.86
CA ASP A 146 23.94 6.72 -13.72
C ASP A 146 22.45 7.02 -13.57
N GLY A 147 21.62 6.35 -14.36
CA GLY A 147 20.16 6.42 -14.25
C GLY A 147 19.64 5.89 -12.91
N MET A 148 20.20 4.77 -12.42
CA MET A 148 19.88 4.24 -11.09
C MET A 148 20.19 5.27 -10.00
N ASP A 149 21.40 5.83 -9.99
CA ASP A 149 21.82 6.82 -8.98
C ASP A 149 20.95 8.07 -9.02
N HIS A 150 20.61 8.54 -10.22
CA HIS A 150 19.70 9.68 -10.38
C HIS A 150 18.36 9.45 -9.69
N TYR A 151 17.69 8.32 -9.95
CA TYR A 151 16.40 8.03 -9.36
C TYR A 151 16.47 7.70 -7.86
N LEU A 152 17.57 7.11 -7.39
CA LEU A 152 17.83 6.94 -5.95
C LEU A 152 17.92 8.28 -5.23
N GLN A 153 18.61 9.27 -5.82
CA GLN A 153 18.69 10.61 -5.24
C GLN A 153 17.31 11.29 -5.17
N LEU A 154 16.46 11.11 -6.19
CA LEU A 154 15.10 11.62 -6.17
C LEU A 154 14.25 10.93 -5.07
N ALA A 155 14.37 9.62 -4.92
CA ALA A 155 13.69 8.89 -3.85
C ALA A 155 14.14 9.38 -2.46
N LEU A 156 15.44 9.55 -2.24
CA LEU A 156 16.00 10.04 -0.98
C LEU A 156 15.60 11.47 -0.67
N LYS A 157 15.48 12.32 -1.68
CA LYS A 157 14.99 13.70 -1.52
C LYS A 157 13.58 13.75 -0.90
N HIS A 158 12.76 12.77 -1.20
CA HIS A 158 11.38 12.67 -0.75
C HIS A 158 11.15 11.57 0.30
N ARG A 159 12.23 11.17 1.01
CA ARG A 159 12.18 10.08 2.01
C ARG A 159 11.18 10.28 3.14
N ASP A 160 10.78 11.53 3.40
CA ASP A 160 9.77 11.85 4.41
C ASP A 160 8.37 11.29 4.04
N HIS A 161 8.18 10.89 2.79
CA HIS A 161 7.00 10.16 2.29
C HIS A 161 7.14 8.63 2.37
N LEU A 162 8.21 8.12 2.99
CA LEU A 162 8.38 6.69 3.24
C LEU A 162 7.82 6.31 4.61
N SER A 163 7.28 5.09 4.72
CA SER A 163 7.00 4.49 6.02
C SER A 163 8.30 4.17 6.76
N GLN A 164 8.23 3.96 8.07
CA GLN A 164 9.38 3.57 8.88
C GLN A 164 10.10 2.32 8.34
N ARG A 165 9.34 1.38 7.79
CA ARG A 165 9.88 0.13 7.22
C ARG A 165 10.58 0.33 5.88
N GLU A 166 10.13 1.30 5.10
CA GLU A 166 10.70 1.61 3.77
C GLU A 166 11.90 2.56 3.86
N ALA A 167 12.06 3.25 4.98
CA ALA A 167 13.16 4.20 5.24
C ALA A 167 14.42 3.50 5.81
N LEU A 168 14.35 2.20 6.13
CA LEU A 168 15.48 1.37 6.58
C LEU A 168 16.23 0.74 5.42
#